data_c6b828620cd81dbcd1e5cb5ff28fea81
#
_entry.id   c6b828620cd81dbcd1e5cb5ff28fea81
#
_cell.length_a   1.000
_cell.length_b   1.000
_cell.length_c   1.000
_cell.angle_alpha   90.00
_cell.angle_beta   90.00
_cell.angle_gamma   90.00
#
_symmetry.space_group_name_H-M   'P 1'
#
loop_
_entity.id
_entity.type
_entity.pdbx_description
1 polymer ?
#
loop_
_entity_poly.entity_id
_entity_poly.type
_entity_poly.pdbx_seq_one_letter_code
_entity_poly.pdbx_strand_id
1 'polypeptide(L)'
;LIHIVWEFRVKPERRSAFEEHYSGEGSWARLFRRSPDYHGTTLLRDVADPDRYLTVDLWTTHEAFADFKRDAAQEYEALDLACSELTQGERRVGDFEGL
;
A
#
# COMPACT_ATOMS: atom_id res chain seq x y z
N LEU A 1 -12.22 -9.36 -8.05
CA LEU A 1 -11.13 -8.50 -7.62
C LEU A 1 -10.40 -9.09 -6.43
N ILE A 2 -9.12 -8.81 -6.33
CA ILE A 2 -8.27 -9.23 -5.22
C ILE A 2 -7.98 -8.03 -4.33
N HIS A 3 -8.12 -8.22 -3.02
CA HIS A 3 -7.80 -7.23 -2.01
C HIS A 3 -6.46 -7.63 -1.40
N ILE A 4 -5.42 -6.84 -1.64
CA ILE A 4 -4.10 -7.07 -1.08
C ILE A 4 -3.98 -6.22 0.18
N VAL A 5 -3.83 -6.88 1.34
CA VAL A 5 -3.89 -6.20 2.63
C VAL A 5 -2.54 -6.26 3.33
N TRP A 6 -2.05 -5.08 3.70
CA TRP A 6 -0.83 -4.92 4.50
C TRP A 6 -1.15 -4.19 5.80
N GLU A 7 -0.41 -4.53 6.84
CA GLU A 7 -0.47 -3.85 8.13
C GLU A 7 0.84 -3.13 8.37
N PHE A 8 0.75 -1.89 8.87
CA PHE A 8 1.92 -1.06 9.15
C PHE A 8 1.86 -0.55 10.58
N ARG A 9 3.01 -0.56 11.24
CA ARG A 9 3.22 0.17 12.48
C ARG A 9 4.01 1.41 12.16
N VAL A 10 3.36 2.56 12.24
CA VAL A 10 3.91 3.85 11.78
C VAL A 10 4.55 4.57 12.95
N LYS A 11 5.68 5.23 12.69
CA LYS A 11 6.32 6.08 13.70
C LYS A 11 5.39 7.24 14.03
N PRO A 12 5.11 7.53 15.32
CA PRO A 12 4.12 8.56 15.68
C PRO A 12 4.38 9.92 15.05
N GLU A 13 5.64 10.32 14.95
CA GLU A 13 6.03 11.61 14.39
C GLU A 13 6.00 11.63 12.86
N ARG A 14 5.73 10.49 12.23
CA ARG A 14 5.72 10.36 10.78
C ARG A 14 4.34 10.03 10.21
N ARG A 15 3.28 10.13 11.02
CA ARG A 15 1.92 9.78 10.57
C ARG A 15 1.48 10.58 9.34
N SER A 16 1.69 11.89 9.36
CA SER A 16 1.27 12.74 8.22
C SER A 16 1.99 12.35 6.94
N ALA A 17 3.29 12.11 7.02
CA ALA A 17 4.07 11.70 5.85
C ALA A 17 3.62 10.33 5.35
N PHE A 18 3.33 9.41 6.27
CA PHE A 18 2.84 8.08 5.91
C PHE A 18 1.50 8.20 5.16
N GLU A 19 0.57 8.99 5.70
CA GLU A 19 -0.74 9.17 5.08
C GLU A 19 -0.64 9.80 3.69
N GLU A 20 0.29 10.75 3.50
CA GLU A 20 0.53 11.34 2.18
C GLU A 20 0.94 10.30 1.14
N HIS A 21 1.78 9.34 1.53
CA HIS A 21 2.27 8.33 0.59
C HIS A 21 1.31 7.17 0.38
N TYR A 22 0.55 6.78 1.41
CA TYR A 22 -0.21 5.53 1.41
C TYR A 22 -1.72 5.70 1.25
N SER A 23 -2.23 6.93 1.21
CA SER A 23 -3.67 7.17 0.97
C SER A 23 -4.05 6.82 -0.46
N GLY A 24 -5.36 6.78 -0.73
CA GLY A 24 -5.88 6.50 -2.08
C GLY A 24 -5.48 7.52 -3.13
N GLU A 25 -4.95 8.69 -2.73
CA GLU A 25 -4.43 9.72 -3.63
C GLU A 25 -2.92 9.90 -3.47
N GLY A 26 -2.28 9.01 -2.74
CA GLY A 26 -0.86 9.14 -2.40
C GLY A 26 0.09 8.62 -3.47
N SER A 27 1.36 8.57 -3.10
CA SER A 27 2.44 8.21 -4.02
C SER A 27 2.30 6.80 -4.57
N TRP A 28 1.93 5.84 -3.71
CA TRP A 28 1.75 4.45 -4.14
C TRP A 28 0.58 4.32 -5.12
N ALA A 29 -0.56 4.95 -4.80
CA ALA A 29 -1.73 4.91 -5.68
C ALA A 29 -1.41 5.52 -7.04
N ARG A 30 -0.68 6.64 -7.05
CA ARG A 30 -0.28 7.28 -8.31
C ARG A 30 0.62 6.37 -9.15
N LEU A 31 1.54 5.66 -8.51
CA LEU A 31 2.39 4.69 -9.21
C LEU A 31 1.55 3.55 -9.77
N PHE A 32 0.67 2.96 -8.97
CA PHE A 32 -0.16 1.82 -9.37
C PHE A 32 -1.15 2.17 -10.49
N ARG A 33 -1.57 3.43 -10.57
CA ARG A 33 -2.52 3.88 -11.62
C ARG A 33 -1.97 3.74 -13.04
N ARG A 34 -0.71 3.46 -13.21
CA ARG A 34 -0.14 3.13 -14.52
C ARG A 34 -0.70 1.83 -15.06
N SER A 35 -1.17 0.94 -14.19
CA SER A 35 -1.76 -0.33 -14.60
C SER A 35 -3.27 -0.21 -14.72
N PRO A 36 -3.88 -0.69 -15.83
CA PRO A 36 -5.34 -0.74 -15.96
C PRO A 36 -5.98 -1.74 -15.02
N ASP A 37 -5.20 -2.61 -14.40
CA ASP A 37 -5.69 -3.63 -13.47
C ASP A 37 -5.76 -3.15 -12.03
N TYR A 38 -5.25 -1.97 -11.72
CA TYR A 38 -5.35 -1.37 -10.41
C TYR A 38 -6.68 -0.64 -10.25
N HIS A 39 -7.38 -0.90 -9.14
CA HIS A 39 -8.73 -0.36 -8.91
C HIS A 39 -8.83 0.56 -7.70
N GLY A 40 -7.75 0.81 -7.00
CA GLY A 40 -7.74 1.79 -5.92
C GLY A 40 -7.18 1.25 -4.62
N THR A 41 -7.00 2.15 -3.67
CA THR A 41 -6.45 1.85 -2.35
C THR A 41 -7.33 2.50 -1.28
N THR A 42 -7.60 1.76 -0.21
CA THR A 42 -8.20 2.29 1.00
C THR A 42 -7.16 2.25 2.11
N LEU A 43 -6.91 3.39 2.74
CA LEU A 43 -6.05 3.48 3.91
C LEU A 43 -6.94 3.54 5.15
N LEU A 44 -6.68 2.65 6.10
CA LEU A 44 -7.45 2.55 7.34
C LEU A 44 -6.52 2.75 8.53
N ARG A 45 -7.00 3.46 9.55
CA ARG A 45 -6.27 3.63 10.81
C ARG A 45 -7.06 2.99 11.93
N ASP A 46 -6.38 2.25 12.79
CA ASP A 46 -6.97 1.62 13.95
C ASP A 46 -7.48 2.70 14.93
N VAL A 47 -8.75 2.67 15.29
CA VAL A 47 -9.33 3.66 16.20
C VAL A 47 -8.81 3.51 17.62
N ALA A 48 -8.31 2.33 17.99
CA ALA A 48 -7.77 2.07 19.33
C ALA A 48 -6.25 2.26 19.40
N ASP A 49 -5.57 2.24 18.24
CA ASP A 49 -4.12 2.38 18.16
C ASP A 49 -3.76 3.24 16.95
N PRO A 50 -3.57 4.56 17.15
CA PRO A 50 -3.38 5.48 16.02
C PRO A 50 -2.08 5.28 15.23
N ASP A 51 -1.18 4.43 15.71
CA ASP A 51 0.06 4.10 14.98
C ASP A 51 -0.09 2.86 14.11
N ARG A 52 -1.23 2.18 14.20
CA ARG A 52 -1.51 0.98 13.42
C ARG A 52 -2.40 1.31 12.23
N TYR A 53 -1.92 1.01 11.03
CA TYR A 53 -2.65 1.26 9.78
C TYR A 53 -2.76 -0.01 8.96
N LEU A 54 -3.81 -0.07 8.13
CA LEU A 54 -3.94 -1.08 7.09
C LEU A 54 -4.07 -0.39 5.75
N THR A 55 -3.45 -0.96 4.72
CA THR A 55 -3.75 -0.60 3.34
C THR A 55 -4.47 -1.77 2.68
N VAL A 56 -5.48 -1.44 1.89
CA VAL A 56 -6.21 -2.42 1.09
C VAL A 56 -6.13 -1.98 -0.35
N ASP A 57 -5.34 -2.67 -1.15
CA ASP A 57 -5.17 -2.38 -2.57
C ASP A 57 -6.03 -3.34 -3.38
N LEU A 58 -6.82 -2.80 -4.30
CA LEU A 58 -7.66 -3.60 -5.19
C LEU A 58 -7.00 -3.77 -6.54
N TRP A 59 -6.88 -5.01 -6.98
CA TRP A 59 -6.34 -5.38 -8.29
C TRP A 59 -7.24 -6.40 -8.95
N THR A 60 -7.23 -6.44 -10.28
CA THR A 60 -8.02 -7.42 -11.03
C THR A 60 -7.64 -8.84 -10.61
N THR A 61 -6.32 -9.14 -10.59
CA THR A 61 -5.79 -10.42 -10.15
C THR A 61 -4.48 -10.22 -9.41
N HIS A 62 -4.06 -11.24 -8.68
CA HIS A 62 -2.75 -11.24 -8.04
C HIS A 62 -1.62 -11.17 -9.08
N GLU A 63 -1.80 -11.89 -10.19
CA GLU A 63 -0.82 -11.93 -11.27
C GLU A 63 -0.62 -10.55 -11.90
N ALA A 64 -1.68 -9.77 -12.06
CA ALA A 64 -1.58 -8.41 -12.59
C ALA A 64 -0.73 -7.52 -11.70
N PHE A 65 -0.88 -7.64 -10.38
CA PHE A 65 -0.03 -6.91 -9.45
C PHE A 65 1.43 -7.39 -9.53
N ALA A 66 1.65 -8.70 -9.57
CA ALA A 66 3.01 -9.26 -9.66
C ALA A 66 3.70 -8.81 -10.95
N ASP A 67 2.98 -8.79 -12.06
CA ASP A 67 3.51 -8.32 -13.35
C ASP A 67 3.86 -6.83 -13.28
N PHE A 68 2.98 -6.03 -12.68
CA PHE A 68 3.24 -4.60 -12.51
C PHE A 68 4.51 -4.38 -11.67
N LYS A 69 4.62 -5.08 -10.55
CA LYS A 69 5.77 -4.94 -9.64
C LYS A 69 7.08 -5.29 -10.35
N ARG A 70 7.05 -6.32 -11.21
CA ARG A 70 8.21 -6.70 -12.01
C ARG A 70 8.53 -5.64 -13.06
N ASP A 71 7.51 -5.16 -13.78
CA ASP A 71 7.71 -4.24 -14.89
C ASP A 71 8.10 -2.84 -14.42
N ALA A 72 7.63 -2.42 -13.25
CA ALA A 72 7.95 -1.13 -12.64
C ALA A 72 8.91 -1.28 -11.46
N ALA A 73 9.75 -2.30 -11.46
CA ALA A 73 10.60 -2.65 -10.31
C ALA A 73 11.45 -1.48 -9.83
N GLN A 74 12.02 -0.71 -10.74
CA GLN A 74 12.89 0.41 -10.39
C GLN A 74 12.14 1.49 -9.61
N GLU A 75 10.98 1.90 -10.11
CA GLU A 75 10.14 2.90 -9.44
C GLU A 75 9.56 2.37 -8.14
N TYR A 76 9.17 1.09 -8.13
CA TYR A 76 8.63 0.44 -6.95
C TYR A 76 9.68 0.42 -5.83
N GLU A 77 10.89 -0.02 -6.14
CA GLU A 77 11.97 -0.11 -5.17
C GLU A 77 12.39 1.27 -4.65
N ALA A 78 12.44 2.27 -5.53
CA ALA A 78 12.78 3.64 -5.13
C ALA A 78 11.75 4.19 -4.13
N LEU A 79 10.46 3.97 -4.38
CA LEU A 79 9.41 4.44 -3.48
C LEU A 79 9.42 3.65 -2.17
N ASP A 80 9.64 2.34 -2.23
CA ASP A 80 9.73 1.49 -1.05
C ASP A 80 10.87 1.96 -0.14
N LEU A 81 12.03 2.26 -0.72
CA LEU A 81 13.16 2.78 0.03
C LEU A 81 12.86 4.14 0.65
N ALA A 82 12.23 5.04 -0.11
CA ALA A 82 11.86 6.37 0.39
C ALA A 82 10.89 6.29 1.57
N CYS A 83 10.00 5.29 1.58
CA CYS A 83 9.01 5.12 2.63
C CYS A 83 9.50 4.28 3.82
N SER A 84 10.65 3.62 3.71
CA SER A 84 11.13 2.67 4.72
C SER A 84 11.34 3.28 6.09
N GLU A 85 11.66 4.58 6.15
CA GLU A 85 11.89 5.27 7.42
C GLU A 85 10.61 5.70 8.14
N LEU A 86 9.45 5.59 7.48
CA LEU A 86 8.18 6.03 8.03
C LEU A 86 7.61 5.04 9.04
N THR A 87 8.03 3.79 8.97
CA THR A 87 7.43 2.71 9.75
C THR A 87 8.44 2.03 10.66
N GLN A 88 7.93 1.45 11.75
CA GLN A 88 8.70 0.59 12.65
C GLN A 88 8.60 -0.86 12.22
N GLY A 89 7.62 -1.19 11.38
CA GLY A 89 7.42 -2.53 10.87
C GLY A 89 6.23 -2.59 9.95
N GLU A 90 6.21 -3.63 9.13
CA GLU A 90 5.10 -3.90 8.23
C GLU A 90 4.93 -5.41 8.11
N ARG A 91 3.70 -5.84 7.85
CA ARG A 91 3.37 -7.26 7.74
C ARG A 91 2.32 -7.44 6.66
N ARG A 92 2.57 -8.41 5.77
CA ARG A 92 1.55 -8.80 4.82
C ARG A 92 0.46 -9.58 5.55
N VAL A 93 -0.77 -9.08 5.50
CA VAL A 93 -1.92 -9.76 6.10
C VAL A 93 -2.39 -10.89 5.19
N GLY A 94 -2.50 -10.60 3.90
CA GLY A 94 -2.89 -11.60 2.91
C GLY A 94 -3.59 -11.00 1.71
N ASP A 95 -3.94 -11.86 0.76
CA ASP A 95 -4.73 -11.52 -0.40
C ASP A 95 -6.11 -12.15 -0.22
N PHE A 96 -7.16 -11.36 -0.44
CA PHE A 96 -8.53 -11.78 -0.19
C PHE A 96 -9.38 -11.56 -1.45
N GLU A 97 -10.30 -12.47 -1.72
CA GLU A 97 -11.28 -12.31 -2.80
C GLU A 97 -12.50 -11.56 -2.29
N GLY A 98 -13.04 -10.66 -3.12
CA GLY A 98 -14.37 -10.13 -2.89
C GLY A 98 -15.41 -11.19 -3.28
N LEU A 99 -16.43 -11.38 -2.46
CA LEU A 99 -17.48 -12.37 -2.71
C LEU A 99 -18.79 -11.73 -3.15
#